data_d3c8c642bc4577da4658bd4c6f6660c2
#
_entry.id   d3c8c642bc4577da4658bd4c6f6660c2
#
_cell.length_a   1.000
_cell.length_b   1.000
_cell.length_c   1.000
_cell.angle_alpha   90.00
_cell.angle_beta   90.00
_cell.angle_gamma   90.00
#
_symmetry.space_group_name_H-M   'P 1'
#
loop_
_entity.id
_entity.type
_entity.pdbx_description
1 polymer ?
#
loop_
_entity_poly.entity_id
_entity_poly.type
_entity_poly.pdbx_seq_one_letter_code
_entity_poly.pdbx_strand_id
1 'polypeptide(L)'
;MPTGVALRDPRQQLFAAAERILLRDGPQALTSRAVTTEAGCAKGVLHRHFADFDDFLADLVRDRITRLDGLGATLLDTAGTGTVVGNLTTALTDLFGSVALNIVALITFRDDLRARLRATTPTGVPLLTEAAAMLAAYLAAERDRGRLTWDADVRTLAPTLLGAAHLLFAGRDTGPPAPATVERTVAMVLASQIR
;
A
#
# COMPACT_ATOMS: atom_id res chain seq x y z
N MET A 1 38.55 -7.41 8.69
CA MET A 1 37.34 -8.11 9.12
C MET A 1 36.24 -7.07 9.34
N PRO A 2 35.23 -6.94 8.49
CA PRO A 2 34.13 -6.06 8.82
C PRO A 2 33.30 -6.73 9.92
N THR A 3 33.31 -6.18 11.11
CA THR A 3 32.45 -6.50 12.23
C THR A 3 31.03 -6.12 11.83
N GLY A 4 30.21 -7.13 11.46
CA GLY A 4 28.81 -6.91 11.20
C GLY A 4 28.13 -6.33 12.43
N VAL A 5 27.58 -5.14 12.31
CA VAL A 5 26.73 -4.54 13.34
C VAL A 5 25.59 -5.52 13.59
N ALA A 6 25.43 -5.96 14.85
CA ALA A 6 24.33 -6.83 15.25
C ALA A 6 23.01 -6.09 14.98
N LEU A 7 22.22 -6.60 14.04
CA LEU A 7 20.95 -6.03 13.65
C LEU A 7 19.97 -6.20 14.81
N ARG A 8 19.41 -5.12 15.36
CA ARG A 8 18.42 -5.18 16.45
C ARG A 8 17.11 -5.84 16.02
N ASP A 9 16.74 -5.71 14.75
CA ASP A 9 15.61 -6.40 14.11
C ASP A 9 15.98 -6.69 12.64
N PRO A 10 16.60 -7.86 12.37
CA PRO A 10 17.06 -8.19 11.02
C PRO A 10 15.93 -8.23 9.99
N ARG A 11 14.71 -8.65 10.38
CA ARG A 11 13.58 -8.72 9.46
C ARG A 11 13.16 -7.33 9.01
N GLN A 12 12.94 -6.40 9.96
CA GLN A 12 12.56 -5.03 9.65
C GLN A 12 13.66 -4.27 8.88
N GLN A 13 14.93 -4.54 9.16
CA GLN A 13 16.02 -3.92 8.42
C GLN A 13 16.09 -4.41 6.97
N LEU A 14 15.84 -5.71 6.73
CA LEU A 14 15.75 -6.26 5.38
C LEU A 14 14.52 -5.70 4.64
N PHE A 15 13.37 -5.53 5.31
CA PHE A 15 12.19 -4.91 4.71
C PHE A 15 12.46 -3.45 4.36
N ALA A 16 13.03 -2.67 5.27
CA ALA A 16 13.39 -1.28 5.00
C ALA A 16 14.40 -1.13 3.84
N ALA A 17 15.36 -2.05 3.73
CA ALA A 17 16.29 -2.10 2.59
C ALA A 17 15.55 -2.41 1.27
N ALA A 18 14.66 -3.39 1.27
CA ALA A 18 13.85 -3.73 0.10
C ALA A 18 13.00 -2.53 -0.38
N GLU A 19 12.41 -1.78 0.54
CA GLU A 19 11.63 -0.60 0.22
C GLU A 19 12.45 0.52 -0.40
N ARG A 20 13.65 0.79 0.13
CA ARG A 20 14.55 1.78 -0.48
C ARG A 20 14.90 1.40 -1.92
N ILE A 21 15.15 0.11 -2.18
CA ILE A 21 15.39 -0.39 -3.55
C ILE A 21 14.14 -0.21 -4.42
N LEU A 22 12.96 -0.60 -3.92
CA LEU A 22 11.71 -0.48 -4.65
C LEU A 22 11.42 0.98 -5.03
N LEU A 23 11.64 1.91 -4.12
CA LEU A 23 11.41 3.35 -4.36
C LEU A 23 12.43 3.95 -5.32
N ARG A 24 13.71 3.59 -5.21
CA ARG A 24 14.78 4.16 -6.00
C ARG A 24 14.89 3.52 -7.39
N ASP A 25 14.88 2.18 -7.43
CA ASP A 25 15.26 1.41 -8.61
C ASP A 25 14.10 0.58 -9.20
N GLY A 26 12.97 0.51 -8.48
CA GLY A 26 11.78 -0.22 -8.89
C GLY A 26 11.84 -1.74 -8.65
N PRO A 27 10.74 -2.48 -8.96
CA PRO A 27 10.60 -3.90 -8.63
C PRO A 27 11.58 -4.82 -9.37
N GLN A 28 12.07 -4.44 -10.54
CA GLN A 28 13.02 -5.23 -11.33
C GLN A 28 14.41 -5.33 -10.67
N ALA A 29 14.80 -4.33 -9.88
CA ALA A 29 16.07 -4.29 -9.17
C ALA A 29 16.04 -5.10 -7.86
N LEU A 30 14.87 -5.55 -7.40
CA LEU A 30 14.71 -6.22 -6.13
C LEU A 30 15.16 -7.69 -6.20
N THR A 31 16.36 -7.96 -5.68
CA THR A 31 16.96 -9.29 -5.61
C THR A 31 17.48 -9.56 -4.19
N SER A 32 17.63 -10.83 -3.82
CA SER A 32 18.22 -11.22 -2.52
C SER A 32 19.59 -10.55 -2.27
N ARG A 33 20.43 -10.47 -3.31
CA ARG A 33 21.74 -9.81 -3.23
C ARG A 33 21.61 -8.30 -3.02
N ALA A 34 20.75 -7.64 -3.78
CA ALA A 34 20.52 -6.20 -3.65
C ALA A 34 20.03 -5.85 -2.24
N VAL A 35 19.05 -6.61 -1.71
CA VAL A 35 18.49 -6.40 -0.37
C VAL A 35 19.57 -6.57 0.71
N THR A 36 20.37 -7.62 0.68
CA THR A 36 21.43 -7.84 1.69
C THR A 36 22.54 -6.81 1.60
N THR A 37 22.91 -6.37 0.39
CA THR A 37 23.87 -5.29 0.17
C THR A 37 23.34 -3.96 0.72
N GLU A 38 22.11 -3.60 0.40
CA GLU A 38 21.44 -2.37 0.87
C GLU A 38 21.25 -2.36 2.40
N ALA A 39 20.99 -3.54 2.99
CA ALA A 39 20.88 -3.71 4.43
C ALA A 39 22.25 -3.72 5.16
N GLY A 40 23.37 -3.72 4.43
CA GLY A 40 24.72 -3.80 5.02
C GLY A 40 25.00 -5.11 5.75
N CYS A 41 24.36 -6.22 5.35
CA CYS A 41 24.51 -7.51 6.02
C CYS A 41 25.05 -8.61 5.09
N ALA A 42 25.52 -9.71 5.70
CA ALA A 42 26.01 -10.85 4.95
C ALA A 42 24.87 -11.57 4.20
N LYS A 43 25.16 -12.09 2.99
CA LYS A 43 24.19 -12.81 2.13
C LYS A 43 23.39 -13.90 2.87
N GLY A 44 24.02 -14.61 3.82
CA GLY A 44 23.36 -15.66 4.59
C GLY A 44 22.32 -15.17 5.62
N VAL A 45 22.24 -13.86 5.91
CA VAL A 45 21.28 -13.32 6.88
C VAL A 45 19.85 -13.51 6.39
N LEU A 46 19.56 -13.23 5.12
CA LEU A 46 18.23 -13.42 4.55
C LEU A 46 17.77 -14.88 4.68
N HIS A 47 18.61 -15.84 4.32
CA HIS A 47 18.30 -17.28 4.39
C HIS A 47 18.18 -17.85 5.82
N ARG A 48 18.62 -17.11 6.83
CA ARG A 48 18.39 -17.46 8.24
C ARG A 48 16.96 -17.15 8.70
N HIS A 49 16.33 -16.14 8.08
CA HIS A 49 15.02 -15.61 8.51
C HIS A 49 13.88 -16.00 7.56
N PHE A 50 14.20 -16.42 6.33
CA PHE A 50 13.23 -16.75 5.29
C PHE A 50 13.70 -17.99 4.53
N ALA A 51 12.75 -18.88 4.20
CA ALA A 51 13.03 -20.13 3.50
C ALA A 51 13.67 -19.89 2.11
N ASP A 52 13.15 -18.92 1.40
CA ASP A 52 13.63 -18.44 0.12
C ASP A 52 13.33 -16.95 -0.10
N PHE A 53 13.64 -16.43 -1.27
CA PHE A 53 13.42 -15.01 -1.57
C PHE A 53 11.93 -14.67 -1.77
N ASP A 54 11.11 -15.58 -2.28
CA ASP A 54 9.68 -15.34 -2.43
C ASP A 54 8.95 -15.42 -1.08
N ASP A 55 9.46 -16.19 -0.12
CA ASP A 55 8.99 -16.16 1.28
C ASP A 55 9.29 -14.80 1.92
N PHE A 56 10.51 -14.27 1.72
CA PHE A 56 10.84 -12.90 2.14
C PHE A 56 9.91 -11.86 1.52
N LEU A 57 9.63 -11.95 0.21
CA LEU A 57 8.73 -11.01 -0.48
C LEU A 57 7.29 -11.14 0.02
N ALA A 58 6.81 -12.35 0.28
CA ALA A 58 5.48 -12.56 0.84
C ALA A 58 5.34 -11.92 2.23
N ASP A 59 6.37 -12.05 3.06
CA ASP A 59 6.37 -11.43 4.40
C ASP A 59 6.51 -9.91 4.33
N LEU A 60 7.26 -9.36 3.37
CA LEU A 60 7.31 -7.92 3.09
C LEU A 60 5.91 -7.38 2.73
N VAL A 61 5.18 -8.10 1.87
CA VAL A 61 3.80 -7.70 1.50
C VAL A 61 2.87 -7.76 2.71
N ARG A 62 2.95 -8.82 3.54
CA ARG A 62 2.14 -8.94 4.77
C ARG A 62 2.44 -7.83 5.77
N ASP A 63 3.70 -7.46 5.94
CA ASP A 63 4.10 -6.31 6.78
C ASP A 63 3.47 -5.00 6.26
N ARG A 64 3.39 -4.82 4.94
CA ARG A 64 2.73 -3.64 4.35
C ARG A 64 1.22 -3.66 4.54
N ILE A 65 0.57 -4.81 4.42
CA ILE A 65 -0.85 -4.96 4.73
C ILE A 65 -1.11 -4.61 6.20
N THR A 66 -0.29 -5.09 7.13
CA THR A 66 -0.43 -4.72 8.55
C THR A 66 -0.30 -3.21 8.79
N ARG A 67 0.55 -2.53 8.03
CA ARG A 67 0.66 -1.05 8.14
C ARG A 67 -0.55 -0.31 7.57
N LEU A 68 -1.28 -0.92 6.62
CA LEU A 68 -2.57 -0.39 6.17
C LEU A 68 -3.61 -0.34 7.29
N ASP A 69 -3.57 -1.26 8.25
CA ASP A 69 -4.48 -1.25 9.39
C ASP A 69 -4.33 0.06 10.18
N GLY A 70 -3.09 0.53 10.38
CA GLY A 70 -2.81 1.80 11.02
C GLY A 70 -3.33 3.01 10.22
N LEU A 71 -3.14 3.01 8.91
CA LEU A 71 -3.68 4.05 8.02
C LEU A 71 -5.22 4.03 8.05
N GLY A 72 -5.81 2.83 8.05
CA GLY A 72 -7.25 2.63 8.13
C GLY A 72 -7.85 3.14 9.43
N ALA A 73 -7.20 2.86 10.57
CA ALA A 73 -7.61 3.40 11.86
C ALA A 73 -7.56 4.93 11.87
N THR A 74 -6.45 5.52 11.40
CA THR A 74 -6.29 6.97 11.30
C THR A 74 -7.37 7.60 10.41
N LEU A 75 -7.66 7.01 9.25
CA LEU A 75 -8.71 7.49 8.36
C LEU A 75 -10.09 7.39 9.01
N LEU A 76 -10.39 6.27 9.67
CA LEU A 76 -11.68 6.06 10.35
C LEU A 76 -11.89 7.05 11.50
N ASP A 77 -10.84 7.42 12.23
CA ASP A 77 -10.88 8.43 13.29
C ASP A 77 -11.23 9.84 12.78
N THR A 78 -11.02 10.12 11.49
CA THR A 78 -11.44 11.38 10.87
C THR A 78 -12.91 11.39 10.48
N ALA A 79 -13.63 10.27 10.59
CA ALA A 79 -15.03 10.18 10.18
C ALA A 79 -15.92 11.16 10.98
N GLY A 80 -16.67 11.98 10.27
CA GLY A 80 -17.49 13.07 10.85
C GLY A 80 -16.74 14.39 11.02
N THR A 81 -15.43 14.45 10.76
CA THR A 81 -14.63 15.68 10.85
C THR A 81 -14.05 16.07 9.47
N GLY A 82 -13.60 17.30 9.34
CA GLY A 82 -13.07 17.81 8.06
C GLY A 82 -14.06 17.65 6.90
N THR A 83 -13.56 17.41 5.69
CA THR A 83 -14.37 17.05 4.52
C THR A 83 -14.11 15.62 4.09
N VAL A 84 -15.12 14.91 3.61
CA VAL A 84 -14.98 13.54 3.09
C VAL A 84 -13.93 13.49 1.98
N VAL A 85 -13.96 14.47 1.08
CA VAL A 85 -13.00 14.59 -0.02
C VAL A 85 -11.58 14.81 0.52
N GLY A 86 -11.39 15.73 1.47
CA GLY A 86 -10.07 16.02 2.04
C GLY A 86 -9.47 14.82 2.76
N ASN A 87 -10.26 14.12 3.58
CA ASN A 87 -9.82 12.94 4.33
C ASN A 87 -9.38 11.81 3.37
N LEU A 88 -10.18 11.54 2.33
CA LEU A 88 -9.85 10.54 1.31
C LEU A 88 -8.64 10.95 0.46
N THR A 89 -8.51 12.24 0.13
CA THR A 89 -7.34 12.75 -0.60
C THR A 89 -6.05 12.49 0.18
N THR A 90 -6.06 12.79 1.48
CA THR A 90 -4.92 12.52 2.36
C THR A 90 -4.60 11.03 2.40
N ALA A 91 -5.59 10.17 2.69
CA ALA A 91 -5.39 8.73 2.80
C ALA A 91 -4.87 8.10 1.49
N LEU A 92 -5.41 8.51 0.33
CA LEU A 92 -4.95 8.02 -0.97
C LEU A 92 -3.55 8.52 -1.32
N THR A 93 -3.21 9.75 -0.94
CA THR A 93 -1.86 10.30 -1.11
C THR A 93 -0.85 9.56 -0.24
N ASP A 94 -1.17 9.29 1.02
CA ASP A 94 -0.30 8.53 1.94
C ASP A 94 -0.12 7.09 1.47
N LEU A 95 -1.19 6.45 0.98
CA LEU A 95 -1.15 5.10 0.44
C LEU A 95 -0.21 5.02 -0.78
N PHE A 96 -0.48 5.81 -1.81
CA PHE A 96 0.22 5.72 -3.10
C PHE A 96 1.49 6.54 -3.19
N GLY A 97 1.69 7.54 -2.32
CA GLY A 97 2.96 8.23 -2.14
C GLY A 97 4.06 7.37 -1.49
N SER A 98 3.67 6.18 -0.99
CA SER A 98 4.56 5.17 -0.40
C SER A 98 5.06 4.15 -1.43
N VAL A 99 5.65 3.06 -0.93
CA VAL A 99 6.11 1.92 -1.73
C VAL A 99 4.96 1.06 -2.33
N ALA A 100 3.70 1.38 -2.02
CA ALA A 100 2.53 0.56 -2.39
C ALA A 100 2.44 0.25 -3.89
N LEU A 101 2.68 1.24 -4.77
CA LEU A 101 2.68 1.03 -6.23
C LEU A 101 3.70 -0.02 -6.67
N ASN A 102 4.90 0.04 -6.10
CA ASN A 102 5.98 -0.90 -6.43
C ASN A 102 5.67 -2.31 -5.92
N ILE A 103 5.02 -2.43 -4.76
CA ILE A 103 4.57 -3.72 -4.22
C ILE A 103 3.45 -4.30 -5.08
N VAL A 104 2.47 -3.50 -5.51
CA VAL A 104 1.42 -3.96 -6.43
C VAL A 104 2.03 -4.46 -7.74
N ALA A 105 2.98 -3.72 -8.31
CA ALA A 105 3.71 -4.16 -9.51
C ALA A 105 4.47 -5.47 -9.25
N LEU A 106 5.17 -5.59 -8.11
CA LEU A 106 5.89 -6.81 -7.72
C LEU A 106 4.96 -8.02 -7.67
N ILE A 107 3.78 -7.90 -7.03
CA ILE A 107 2.78 -8.97 -6.91
C ILE A 107 2.23 -9.33 -8.29
N THR A 108 1.97 -8.33 -9.14
CA THR A 108 1.35 -8.52 -10.46
C THR A 108 2.24 -9.34 -11.40
N PHE A 109 3.56 -9.14 -11.32
CA PHE A 109 4.53 -9.78 -12.23
C PHE A 109 5.19 -11.05 -11.67
N ARG A 110 4.81 -11.53 -10.47
CA ARG A 110 5.39 -12.72 -9.84
C ARG A 110 4.29 -13.70 -9.42
N ASP A 111 4.07 -14.71 -10.25
CA ASP A 111 3.01 -15.72 -10.02
C ASP A 111 3.26 -16.54 -8.74
N ASP A 112 4.51 -16.89 -8.43
CA ASP A 112 4.88 -17.65 -7.23
C ASP A 112 4.58 -16.83 -5.95
N LEU A 113 4.94 -15.54 -5.96
CA LEU A 113 4.61 -14.64 -4.87
C LEU A 113 3.09 -14.54 -4.68
N ARG A 114 2.35 -14.36 -5.78
CA ARG A 114 0.88 -14.30 -5.74
C ARG A 114 0.27 -15.58 -5.20
N ALA A 115 0.80 -16.74 -5.60
CA ALA A 115 0.36 -18.03 -5.09
C ALA A 115 0.54 -18.16 -3.57
N ARG A 116 1.67 -17.69 -3.03
CA ARG A 116 1.93 -17.68 -1.58
C ARG A 116 1.00 -16.73 -0.81
N LEU A 117 0.62 -15.61 -1.41
CA LEU A 117 -0.27 -14.62 -0.78
C LEU A 117 -1.74 -15.03 -0.79
N ARG A 118 -2.16 -15.99 -1.63
CA ARG A 118 -3.54 -16.49 -1.67
C ARG A 118 -4.03 -17.13 -0.37
N ALA A 119 -3.13 -17.53 0.50
CA ALA A 119 -3.50 -18.03 1.85
C ALA A 119 -4.12 -16.93 2.73
N THR A 120 -3.72 -15.67 2.54
CA THR A 120 -4.21 -14.51 3.31
C THR A 120 -5.16 -13.63 2.51
N THR A 121 -4.96 -13.53 1.20
CA THR A 121 -5.84 -12.80 0.27
C THR A 121 -6.28 -13.76 -0.85
N PRO A 122 -7.33 -14.56 -0.63
CA PRO A 122 -7.77 -15.60 -1.58
C PRO A 122 -8.22 -15.06 -2.92
N THR A 123 -8.76 -13.84 -2.95
CA THR A 123 -9.28 -13.16 -4.14
C THR A 123 -8.72 -11.76 -4.28
N GLY A 124 -8.65 -11.26 -5.50
CA GLY A 124 -8.16 -9.91 -5.79
C GLY A 124 -6.64 -9.80 -5.79
N VAL A 125 -6.15 -8.58 -5.64
CA VAL A 125 -4.73 -8.25 -5.56
C VAL A 125 -4.42 -7.86 -4.12
N PRO A 126 -3.55 -8.61 -3.42
CA PRO A 126 -3.11 -8.24 -2.07
C PRO A 126 -2.67 -6.79 -2.02
N LEU A 127 -2.86 -6.14 -0.90
CA LEU A 127 -2.71 -4.70 -0.64
C LEU A 127 -3.85 -3.85 -1.24
N LEU A 128 -4.24 -4.06 -2.50
CA LEU A 128 -5.38 -3.31 -3.09
C LEU A 128 -6.72 -3.79 -2.52
N THR A 129 -6.87 -5.07 -2.26
CA THR A 129 -8.08 -5.64 -1.64
C THR A 129 -8.29 -5.07 -0.23
N GLU A 130 -7.24 -5.04 0.57
CA GLU A 130 -7.27 -4.51 1.93
C GLU A 130 -7.46 -2.97 1.93
N ALA A 131 -6.80 -2.26 1.01
CA ALA A 131 -7.00 -0.82 0.84
C ALA A 131 -8.43 -0.47 0.41
N ALA A 132 -9.05 -1.26 -0.47
CA ALA A 132 -10.46 -1.07 -0.83
C ALA A 132 -11.39 -1.30 0.37
N ALA A 133 -11.12 -2.31 1.20
CA ALA A 133 -11.89 -2.56 2.42
C ALA A 133 -11.75 -1.41 3.43
N MET A 134 -10.55 -0.87 3.60
CA MET A 134 -10.26 0.31 4.43
C MET A 134 -11.10 1.52 3.98
N LEU A 135 -11.07 1.85 2.68
CA LEU A 135 -11.86 2.97 2.14
C LEU A 135 -13.36 2.73 2.26
N ALA A 136 -13.83 1.50 2.04
CA ALA A 136 -15.24 1.15 2.17
C ALA A 136 -15.73 1.31 3.63
N ALA A 137 -14.93 0.94 4.61
CA ALA A 137 -15.24 1.13 6.04
C ALA A 137 -15.39 2.62 6.39
N TYR A 138 -14.47 3.46 5.92
CA TYR A 138 -14.56 4.91 6.11
C TYR A 138 -15.82 5.51 5.44
N LEU A 139 -16.06 5.18 4.17
CA LEU A 139 -17.24 5.66 3.44
C LEU A 139 -18.55 5.21 4.11
N ALA A 140 -18.60 3.98 4.65
CA ALA A 140 -19.74 3.51 5.41
C ALA A 140 -19.96 4.36 6.68
N ALA A 141 -18.89 4.66 7.42
CA ALA A 141 -18.95 5.49 8.60
C ALA A 141 -19.43 6.93 8.29
N GLU A 142 -19.04 7.50 7.15
CA GLU A 142 -19.50 8.82 6.69
C GLU A 142 -20.96 8.80 6.21
N ARG A 143 -21.38 7.74 5.54
CA ARG A 143 -22.79 7.51 5.17
C ARG A 143 -23.68 7.40 6.40
N ASP A 144 -23.26 6.61 7.39
CA ASP A 144 -24.02 6.40 8.63
C ASP A 144 -24.17 7.70 9.46
N ARG A 145 -23.25 8.66 9.24
CA ARG A 145 -23.31 10.04 9.79
C ARG A 145 -24.10 11.02 8.92
N GLY A 146 -24.68 10.55 7.80
CA GLY A 146 -25.48 11.38 6.89
C GLY A 146 -24.68 12.35 6.02
N ARG A 147 -23.35 12.18 5.91
CA ARG A 147 -22.47 13.02 5.07
C ARG A 147 -22.37 12.51 3.63
N LEU A 148 -22.77 11.26 3.40
CA LEU A 148 -23.04 10.70 2.09
C LEU A 148 -24.54 10.41 1.96
N THR A 149 -25.01 10.22 0.73
CA THR A 149 -26.37 9.76 0.50
C THR A 149 -26.59 8.36 1.12
N TRP A 150 -27.80 8.08 1.60
CA TRP A 150 -28.12 6.83 2.29
C TRP A 150 -27.94 5.59 1.39
N ASP A 151 -28.11 5.77 0.08
CA ASP A 151 -28.01 4.76 -0.97
C ASP A 151 -26.60 4.67 -1.59
N ALA A 152 -25.60 5.40 -1.05
CA ALA A 152 -24.23 5.34 -1.52
C ALA A 152 -23.68 3.92 -1.48
N ASP A 153 -23.38 3.36 -2.66
CA ASP A 153 -22.76 2.05 -2.77
C ASP A 153 -21.27 2.11 -2.48
N VAL A 154 -20.94 2.05 -1.19
CA VAL A 154 -19.56 2.12 -0.70
C VAL A 154 -18.67 0.98 -1.24
N ARG A 155 -19.27 -0.17 -1.62
CA ARG A 155 -18.54 -1.32 -2.16
C ARG A 155 -18.07 -1.07 -3.60
N THR A 156 -18.78 -0.26 -4.35
CA THR A 156 -18.37 0.20 -5.69
C THR A 156 -17.52 1.45 -5.62
N LEU A 157 -17.84 2.40 -4.73
CA LEU A 157 -17.10 3.65 -4.59
C LEU A 157 -15.64 3.43 -4.15
N ALA A 158 -15.40 2.56 -3.18
CA ALA A 158 -14.06 2.32 -2.65
C ALA A 158 -13.07 1.81 -3.72
N PRO A 159 -13.33 0.72 -4.46
CA PRO A 159 -12.44 0.28 -5.53
C PRO A 159 -12.36 1.28 -6.69
N THR A 160 -13.41 2.06 -6.97
CA THR A 160 -13.36 3.11 -7.99
C THR A 160 -12.40 4.22 -7.60
N LEU A 161 -12.46 4.72 -6.36
CA LEU A 161 -11.52 5.71 -5.82
C LEU A 161 -10.09 5.18 -5.85
N LEU A 162 -9.90 3.94 -5.41
CA LEU A 162 -8.60 3.28 -5.38
C LEU A 162 -8.00 3.15 -6.79
N GLY A 163 -8.79 2.71 -7.77
CA GLY A 163 -8.36 2.57 -9.17
C GLY A 163 -8.03 3.91 -9.82
N ALA A 164 -8.86 4.93 -9.60
CA ALA A 164 -8.61 6.28 -10.09
C ALA A 164 -7.32 6.87 -9.51
N ALA A 165 -7.11 6.75 -8.20
CA ALA A 165 -5.89 7.19 -7.55
C ALA A 165 -4.68 6.37 -8.02
N HIS A 166 -4.79 5.04 -8.10
CA HIS A 166 -3.70 4.20 -8.62
C HIS A 166 -3.24 4.67 -10.00
N LEU A 167 -4.16 4.98 -10.90
CA LEU A 167 -3.82 5.47 -12.24
C LEU A 167 -3.08 6.82 -12.19
N LEU A 168 -3.49 7.74 -11.32
CA LEU A 168 -2.83 9.04 -11.17
C LEU A 168 -1.38 8.89 -10.68
N PHE A 169 -1.12 7.98 -9.74
CA PHE A 169 0.20 7.77 -9.16
C PHE A 169 1.08 6.83 -9.98
N ALA A 170 0.52 6.06 -10.94
CA ALA A 170 1.28 5.11 -11.75
C ALA A 170 2.21 5.78 -12.79
N GLY A 171 1.99 7.04 -13.12
CA GLY A 171 2.82 7.81 -14.06
C GLY A 171 4.16 8.20 -13.46
N ARG A 172 5.17 7.34 -13.60
CA ARG A 172 6.50 7.53 -12.97
C ARG A 172 7.32 8.69 -13.56
N ASP A 173 7.10 9.02 -14.81
CA ASP A 173 7.93 9.98 -15.56
C ASP A 173 7.64 11.45 -15.16
N THR A 174 6.52 11.70 -14.51
CA THR A 174 6.05 13.06 -14.15
C THR A 174 6.14 13.37 -12.66
N GLY A 175 6.63 12.43 -11.83
CA GLY A 175 6.61 12.55 -10.37
C GLY A 175 5.21 12.33 -9.78
N PRO A 176 5.04 12.53 -8.45
CA PRO A 176 3.74 12.38 -7.80
C PRO A 176 2.74 13.43 -8.32
N PRO A 177 1.45 13.07 -8.42
CA PRO A 177 0.42 14.02 -8.86
C PRO A 177 0.31 15.20 -7.87
N ALA A 178 -0.02 16.39 -8.41
CA ALA A 178 -0.30 17.53 -7.56
C ALA A 178 -1.51 17.23 -6.64
N PRO A 179 -1.48 17.62 -5.35
CA PRO A 179 -2.56 17.35 -4.39
C PRO A 179 -3.94 17.77 -4.90
N ALA A 180 -4.04 18.92 -5.57
CA ALA A 180 -5.29 19.39 -6.18
C ALA A 180 -5.83 18.48 -7.30
N THR A 181 -4.98 17.66 -7.94
CA THR A 181 -5.41 16.69 -8.94
C THR A 181 -6.04 15.46 -8.27
N VAL A 182 -5.45 14.99 -7.17
CA VAL A 182 -6.00 13.89 -6.38
C VAL A 182 -7.35 14.33 -5.79
N GLU A 183 -7.41 15.49 -5.15
CA GLU A 183 -8.64 16.06 -4.57
C GLU A 183 -9.76 16.17 -5.61
N ARG A 184 -9.46 16.72 -6.78
CA ARG A 184 -10.42 16.85 -7.88
C ARG A 184 -10.95 15.50 -8.36
N THR A 185 -10.09 14.48 -8.42
CA THR A 185 -10.48 13.13 -8.82
C THR A 185 -11.39 12.50 -7.76
N VAL A 186 -11.06 12.63 -6.48
CA VAL A 186 -11.92 12.18 -5.38
C VAL A 186 -13.27 12.88 -5.42
N ALA A 187 -13.28 14.21 -5.57
CA ALA A 187 -14.50 15.00 -5.66
C ALA A 187 -15.39 14.56 -6.84
N MET A 188 -14.81 14.28 -8.00
CA MET A 188 -15.55 13.81 -9.18
C MET A 188 -16.20 12.44 -8.94
N VAL A 189 -15.48 11.49 -8.33
CA VAL A 189 -16.03 10.15 -8.03
C VAL A 189 -17.18 10.25 -7.02
N LEU A 190 -17.12 11.19 -6.08
CA LEU A 190 -18.13 11.37 -5.02
C LEU A 190 -19.19 12.41 -5.35
N ALA A 191 -19.18 13.06 -6.51
CA ALA A 191 -19.98 14.23 -6.83
C ALA A 191 -21.51 14.07 -6.59
N SER A 192 -22.04 12.86 -6.85
CA SER A 192 -23.46 12.56 -6.64
C SER A 192 -23.77 11.98 -5.26
N GLN A 193 -22.77 11.76 -4.41
CA GLN A 193 -22.92 11.03 -3.16
C GLN A 193 -22.73 11.92 -1.92
N ILE A 194 -22.08 13.08 -2.06
CA ILE A 194 -21.85 14.02 -0.95
C ILE A 194 -23.10 14.87 -0.73
N ARG A 195 -23.44 15.10 0.55
CA ARG A 195 -24.51 15.99 1.01
C ARG A 195 -23.95 17.29 1.57
#